data_3e7ab6a6bbb38e0d67988c0f68d6f294
#
_entry.id   3e7ab6a6bbb38e0d67988c0f68d6f294
#
_cell.length_a   1.000
_cell.length_b   1.000
_cell.length_c   1.000
_cell.angle_alpha   90.00
_cell.angle_beta   90.00
_cell.angle_gamma   90.00
#
_symmetry.space_group_name_H-M   'P 1'
#
loop_
_entity.id
_entity.type
_entity.pdbx_description
1 polymer ?
#
loop_
_entity_poly.entity_id
_entity_poly.type
_entity_poly.pdbx_seq_one_letter_code
_entity_poly.pdbx_strand_id
1 'polypeptide(L)'
;MKHLSLQDNFKYKEYWRKAGLKKYYGQIFVDLVKQQNPKNFLEIGVFTGVTARNVCELLYLINNKDFFYLGIDLFEDFHEAISNEVVPEFLVKKQNFSNPLKSLVYNFLLKEKLNSLGSVSKFLKKFQNNIELKKGNSLNILPKTDLKIFDMIFVDGGHSYETVKFELDIILKSIKDNCLVVCDDYSHQEATGVKKAIDESVIENSCNFNVVANRFACLSKK
;
A
#
# COMPACT_ATOMS: atom_id res chain seq x y z
N MET A 1 36.47 -5.93 0.50
CA MET A 1 35.10 -5.98 -0.07
C MET A 1 34.13 -6.03 1.09
N LYS A 2 33.27 -4.99 1.29
CA LYS A 2 32.18 -5.08 2.27
C LYS A 2 31.23 -6.17 1.77
N HIS A 3 31.03 -7.22 2.55
CA HIS A 3 29.93 -8.17 2.32
C HIS A 3 28.62 -7.36 2.41
N LEU A 4 28.04 -7.06 1.25
CA LEU A 4 26.70 -6.49 1.18
C LEU A 4 25.75 -7.47 1.87
N SER A 5 25.07 -7.01 2.92
CA SER A 5 24.11 -7.85 3.62
C SER A 5 22.96 -8.26 2.67
N LEU A 6 22.25 -9.36 2.97
CA LEU A 6 21.06 -9.77 2.20
C LEU A 6 20.04 -8.63 2.07
N GLN A 7 20.02 -7.73 3.04
CA GLN A 7 19.20 -6.53 3.08
C GLN A 7 19.59 -5.51 1.99
N ASP A 8 20.90 -5.37 1.68
CA ASP A 8 21.39 -4.40 0.69
C ASP A 8 21.05 -4.82 -0.73
N ASN A 9 20.77 -6.10 -0.95
CA ASN A 9 20.43 -6.70 -2.24
C ASN A 9 18.95 -7.01 -2.42
N PHE A 10 18.06 -6.56 -1.50
CA PHE A 10 16.63 -6.82 -1.63
C PHE A 10 16.08 -6.21 -2.93
N LYS A 11 15.39 -7.04 -3.74
CA LYS A 11 14.82 -6.63 -5.02
C LYS A 11 13.31 -6.83 -5.00
N TYR A 12 12.60 -5.79 -5.45
CA TYR A 12 11.16 -5.87 -5.64
C TYR A 12 10.78 -6.92 -6.67
N LYS A 13 9.75 -7.74 -6.36
CA LYS A 13 9.27 -8.85 -7.17
C LYS A 13 7.79 -8.69 -7.49
N GLU A 14 7.40 -8.99 -8.73
CA GLU A 14 5.99 -8.95 -9.16
C GLU A 14 5.25 -10.27 -8.94
N TYR A 15 5.93 -11.34 -8.54
CA TYR A 15 5.37 -12.66 -8.20
C TYR A 15 4.41 -13.26 -9.22
N TRP A 16 4.56 -12.88 -10.49
CA TRP A 16 3.65 -13.30 -11.57
C TRP A 16 2.17 -12.90 -11.33
N ARG A 17 1.90 -11.96 -10.43
CA ARG A 17 0.56 -11.38 -10.15
C ARG A 17 0.37 -10.05 -10.89
N LYS A 18 -0.80 -9.43 -10.75
CA LYS A 18 -1.01 -8.03 -11.15
C LYS A 18 -0.48 -7.15 -10.01
N ALA A 19 0.49 -6.29 -10.30
CA ALA A 19 1.03 -5.36 -9.32
C ALA A 19 0.49 -3.94 -9.56
N GLY A 20 0.19 -3.20 -8.50
CA GLY A 20 -0.04 -1.75 -8.54
C GLY A 20 1.27 -1.04 -8.85
N LEU A 21 2.26 -1.21 -7.99
CA LEU A 21 3.61 -0.75 -8.26
C LEU A 21 4.33 -1.70 -9.23
N LYS A 22 4.82 -1.16 -10.35
CA LYS A 22 5.71 -1.88 -11.27
C LYS A 22 7.13 -1.91 -10.70
N LYS A 23 7.98 -2.79 -11.25
CA LYS A 23 9.33 -3.08 -10.75
C LYS A 23 10.16 -1.82 -10.41
N TYR A 24 10.15 -0.79 -11.25
CA TYR A 24 10.90 0.45 -11.01
C TYR A 24 10.42 1.18 -9.74
N TYR A 25 9.15 1.53 -9.68
CA TYR A 25 8.57 2.21 -8.52
C TYR A 25 8.51 1.32 -7.28
N GLY A 26 8.25 0.02 -7.48
CA GLY A 26 8.30 -0.95 -6.39
C GLY A 26 9.68 -1.04 -5.73
N GLN A 27 10.77 -0.94 -6.52
CA GLN A 27 12.13 -0.90 -5.96
C GLN A 27 12.36 0.37 -5.14
N ILE A 28 11.95 1.54 -5.66
CA ILE A 28 12.05 2.81 -4.93
C ILE A 28 11.26 2.74 -3.62
N PHE A 29 10.04 2.18 -3.66
CA PHE A 29 9.21 2.04 -2.47
C PHE A 29 9.84 1.14 -1.41
N VAL A 30 10.36 -0.04 -1.77
CA VAL A 30 11.02 -0.91 -0.79
C VAL A 30 12.34 -0.31 -0.26
N ASP A 31 13.00 0.55 -1.03
CA ASP A 31 14.16 1.30 -0.56
C ASP A 31 13.76 2.37 0.49
N LEU A 32 12.59 3.02 0.33
CA LEU A 32 11.99 3.90 1.35
C LEU A 32 11.65 3.12 2.63
N VAL A 33 11.01 1.95 2.50
CA VAL A 33 10.70 1.07 3.64
C VAL A 33 11.97 0.64 4.36
N LYS A 34 13.03 0.30 3.61
CA LYS A 34 14.33 -0.06 4.17
C LYS A 34 14.97 1.09 4.93
N GLN A 35 14.91 2.30 4.39
CA GLN A 35 15.45 3.51 5.02
C GLN A 35 14.72 3.85 6.32
N GLN A 36 13.38 3.77 6.33
CA GLN A 36 12.55 4.01 7.51
C GLN A 36 12.71 2.92 8.56
N ASN A 37 12.97 1.67 8.14
CA ASN A 37 13.12 0.49 9.00
C ASN A 37 11.96 0.31 9.99
N PRO A 38 10.69 0.29 9.54
CA PRO A 38 9.54 0.22 10.42
C PRO A 38 9.41 -1.17 11.05
N LYS A 39 9.01 -1.24 12.33
CA LYS A 39 8.50 -2.46 12.95
C LYS A 39 7.01 -2.65 12.71
N ASN A 40 6.25 -1.57 12.75
CA ASN A 40 4.81 -1.58 12.54
C ASN A 40 4.47 -0.81 11.26
N PHE A 41 3.86 -1.50 10.30
CA PHE A 41 3.55 -0.98 8.98
C PHE A 41 2.05 -1.08 8.69
N LEU A 42 1.45 0.01 8.20
CA LEU A 42 0.06 0.04 7.71
C LEU A 42 0.06 0.28 6.20
N GLU A 43 -0.71 -0.52 5.47
CA GLU A 43 -1.01 -0.30 4.04
C GLU A 43 -2.52 -0.12 3.85
N ILE A 44 -2.91 0.97 3.20
CA ILE A 44 -4.27 1.24 2.76
C ILE A 44 -4.28 1.07 1.25
N GLY A 45 -5.05 0.08 0.76
CA GLY A 45 -4.99 -0.34 -0.64
C GLY A 45 -4.02 -1.50 -0.87
N VAL A 46 -4.40 -2.70 -0.48
CA VAL A 46 -3.57 -3.92 -0.61
C VAL A 46 -3.63 -4.51 -2.02
N PHE A 47 -4.76 -4.31 -2.71
CA PHE A 47 -5.03 -4.81 -4.05
C PHE A 47 -4.81 -6.33 -4.18
N THR A 48 -3.81 -6.78 -4.95
CA THR A 48 -3.49 -8.21 -5.12
C THR A 48 -2.42 -8.70 -4.14
N GLY A 49 -1.96 -7.84 -3.23
CA GLY A 49 -0.99 -8.17 -2.19
C GLY A 49 0.48 -8.19 -2.65
N VAL A 50 0.81 -7.70 -3.85
CA VAL A 50 2.20 -7.74 -4.33
C VAL A 50 3.10 -6.80 -3.54
N THR A 51 2.66 -5.57 -3.28
CA THR A 51 3.39 -4.60 -2.43
C THR A 51 3.49 -5.15 -1.01
N ALA A 52 2.37 -5.57 -0.41
CA ALA A 52 2.31 -6.23 0.89
C ALA A 52 3.32 -7.37 1.04
N ARG A 53 3.42 -8.23 0.02
CA ARG A 53 4.35 -9.36 0.03
C ARG A 53 5.82 -8.90 0.06
N ASN A 54 6.17 -7.91 -0.76
CA ASN A 54 7.53 -7.36 -0.78
C ASN A 54 7.89 -6.68 0.54
N VAL A 55 6.96 -5.87 1.09
CA VAL A 55 7.13 -5.22 2.40
C VAL A 55 7.33 -6.28 3.49
N CYS A 56 6.45 -7.27 3.59
CA CYS A 56 6.57 -8.32 4.60
C CYS A 56 7.87 -9.14 4.45
N GLU A 57 8.33 -9.44 3.23
CA GLU A 57 9.62 -10.11 3.02
C GLU A 57 10.79 -9.26 3.50
N LEU A 58 10.76 -7.95 3.21
CA LEU A 58 11.79 -7.03 3.65
C LEU A 58 11.79 -6.89 5.19
N LEU A 59 10.63 -6.62 5.80
CA LEU A 59 10.49 -6.46 7.25
C LEU A 59 10.91 -7.73 8.01
N TYR A 60 10.58 -8.90 7.46
CA TYR A 60 11.00 -10.19 8.02
C TYR A 60 12.53 -10.35 8.07
N LEU A 61 13.23 -9.75 7.08
CA LEU A 61 14.70 -9.78 7.03
C LEU A 61 15.33 -8.74 7.97
N ILE A 62 14.85 -7.49 7.93
CA ILE A 62 15.51 -6.39 8.65
C ILE A 62 15.18 -6.38 10.14
N ASN A 63 14.01 -6.87 10.54
CA ASN A 63 13.55 -6.92 11.93
C ASN A 63 13.66 -8.32 12.57
N ASN A 64 14.46 -9.23 12.02
CA ASN A 64 14.61 -10.59 12.57
C ASN A 64 13.28 -11.29 12.86
N LYS A 65 12.30 -11.18 11.95
CA LYS A 65 10.93 -11.71 12.04
C LYS A 65 10.01 -10.99 13.05
N ASP A 66 10.48 -9.97 13.74
CA ASP A 66 9.73 -9.18 14.72
C ASP A 66 9.18 -7.92 14.05
N PHE A 67 7.99 -8.04 13.43
CA PHE A 67 7.28 -6.94 12.81
C PHE A 67 5.77 -7.17 12.84
N PHE A 68 5.00 -6.09 12.67
CA PHE A 68 3.56 -6.15 12.46
C PHE A 68 3.17 -5.38 11.19
N TYR A 69 2.34 -6.02 10.37
CA TYR A 69 1.79 -5.43 9.15
C TYR A 69 0.26 -5.45 9.24
N LEU A 70 -0.37 -4.29 9.06
CA LEU A 70 -1.82 -4.16 8.89
C LEU A 70 -2.12 -3.75 7.45
N GLY A 71 -2.94 -4.54 6.75
CA GLY A 71 -3.47 -4.20 5.43
C GLY A 71 -4.96 -3.91 5.50
N ILE A 72 -5.39 -2.76 4.98
CA ILE A 72 -6.80 -2.37 4.87
C ILE A 72 -7.15 -2.28 3.38
N ASP A 73 -8.20 -2.98 2.94
CA ASP A 73 -8.66 -2.96 1.55
C ASP A 73 -10.13 -3.38 1.46
N LEU A 74 -10.83 -2.93 0.43
CA LEU A 74 -12.17 -3.42 0.07
C LEU A 74 -12.12 -4.85 -0.46
N PHE A 75 -10.97 -5.27 -0.97
CA PHE A 75 -10.74 -6.55 -1.63
C PHE A 75 -11.74 -6.77 -2.78
N GLU A 76 -12.53 -7.85 -2.72
CA GLU A 76 -13.53 -8.16 -3.74
C GLU A 76 -14.81 -7.29 -3.64
N ASP A 77 -14.98 -6.52 -2.54
CA ASP A 77 -16.20 -5.74 -2.26
C ASP A 77 -16.06 -4.25 -2.62
N PHE A 78 -15.42 -3.96 -3.75
CA PHE A 78 -15.21 -2.59 -4.24
C PHE A 78 -16.50 -1.78 -4.43
N HIS A 79 -17.70 -2.40 -4.32
CA HIS A 79 -18.99 -1.70 -4.31
C HIS A 79 -19.21 -0.82 -3.07
N GLU A 80 -18.41 -1.01 -2.02
CA GLU A 80 -18.39 -0.13 -0.84
C GLU A 80 -17.60 1.16 -1.04
N ALA A 81 -16.93 1.32 -2.20
CA ALA A 81 -16.25 2.57 -2.54
C ALA A 81 -17.25 3.72 -2.64
N ILE A 82 -16.81 4.95 -2.32
CA ILE A 82 -17.63 6.15 -2.52
C ILE A 82 -17.94 6.33 -4.02
N SER A 83 -19.06 6.96 -4.31
CA SER A 83 -19.59 7.11 -5.68
C SER A 83 -18.62 7.78 -6.67
N ASN A 84 -17.71 8.61 -6.17
CA ASN A 84 -16.72 9.35 -6.98
C ASN A 84 -15.34 8.65 -7.05
N GLU A 85 -15.21 7.45 -6.47
CA GLU A 85 -13.95 6.73 -6.46
C GLU A 85 -13.64 6.10 -7.80
N VAL A 86 -12.40 6.25 -8.25
CA VAL A 86 -11.90 5.61 -9.48
C VAL A 86 -11.54 4.16 -9.17
N VAL A 87 -12.44 3.25 -9.49
CA VAL A 87 -12.18 1.81 -9.31
C VAL A 87 -11.38 1.28 -10.51
N PRO A 88 -10.22 0.64 -10.31
CA PRO A 88 -9.44 0.11 -11.39
C PRO A 88 -10.21 -0.86 -12.28
N GLU A 89 -10.12 -0.71 -13.60
CA GLU A 89 -10.84 -1.54 -14.58
C GLU A 89 -10.60 -3.04 -14.37
N PHE A 90 -9.40 -3.41 -13.89
CA PHE A 90 -9.05 -4.78 -13.51
C PHE A 90 -9.98 -5.39 -12.45
N LEU A 91 -10.57 -4.57 -11.58
CA LEU A 91 -11.49 -5.04 -10.53
C LEU A 91 -12.92 -5.14 -11.02
N VAL A 92 -13.35 -4.24 -11.91
CA VAL A 92 -14.74 -4.14 -12.38
C VAL A 92 -15.07 -5.16 -13.45
N LYS A 93 -14.12 -5.39 -14.37
CA LYS A 93 -14.27 -6.37 -15.47
C LYS A 93 -13.53 -7.67 -15.09
N LYS A 94 -13.64 -8.71 -15.95
CA LYS A 94 -12.78 -9.90 -15.84
C LYS A 94 -11.34 -9.44 -15.67
N GLN A 95 -10.60 -10.08 -14.76
CA GLN A 95 -9.18 -9.78 -14.51
C GLN A 95 -8.44 -9.70 -15.84
N ASN A 96 -8.15 -8.49 -16.29
CA ASN A 96 -7.55 -8.23 -17.58
C ASN A 96 -6.02 -8.24 -17.44
N PHE A 97 -5.41 -9.33 -17.88
CA PHE A 97 -3.95 -9.45 -17.93
C PHE A 97 -3.45 -9.14 -19.32
N SER A 98 -2.44 -8.29 -19.44
CA SER A 98 -1.71 -8.08 -20.70
C SER A 98 -1.00 -9.35 -21.20
N ASN A 99 -0.73 -10.30 -20.30
CA ASN A 99 -0.16 -11.61 -20.64
C ASN A 99 -1.29 -12.64 -20.78
N PRO A 100 -1.53 -13.22 -22.00
CA PRO A 100 -2.60 -14.19 -22.25
C PRO A 100 -2.50 -15.44 -21.38
N LEU A 101 -1.27 -15.90 -21.08
CA LEU A 101 -1.05 -17.08 -20.24
C LEU A 101 -1.52 -16.83 -18.79
N LYS A 102 -1.26 -15.63 -18.22
CA LYS A 102 -1.80 -15.26 -16.92
C LYS A 102 -3.33 -15.26 -16.94
N SER A 103 -3.93 -14.72 -17.99
CA SER A 103 -5.39 -14.72 -18.16
C SER A 103 -5.95 -16.14 -18.19
N LEU A 104 -5.34 -17.04 -18.97
CA LEU A 104 -5.75 -18.44 -19.01
C LEU A 104 -5.67 -19.10 -17.62
N VAL A 105 -4.54 -18.94 -16.94
CA VAL A 105 -4.32 -19.58 -15.64
C VAL A 105 -5.30 -19.05 -14.58
N TYR A 106 -5.38 -17.72 -14.38
CA TYR A 106 -6.17 -17.16 -13.28
C TYR A 106 -7.68 -17.14 -13.57
N ASN A 107 -8.10 -16.85 -14.80
CA ASN A 107 -9.53 -16.73 -15.11
C ASN A 107 -10.19 -18.06 -15.46
N PHE A 108 -9.45 -19.03 -16.02
CA PHE A 108 -10.03 -20.27 -16.53
C PHE A 108 -9.60 -21.51 -15.76
N LEU A 109 -8.32 -21.66 -15.42
CA LEU A 109 -7.82 -22.85 -14.72
C LEU A 109 -8.03 -22.73 -13.19
N LEU A 110 -7.54 -21.69 -12.58
CA LEU A 110 -7.65 -21.49 -11.12
C LEU A 110 -8.97 -20.84 -10.72
N LYS A 111 -9.58 -20.07 -11.61
CA LYS A 111 -10.78 -19.24 -11.35
C LYS A 111 -10.62 -18.37 -10.09
N GLU A 112 -9.42 -17.85 -9.88
CA GLU A 112 -9.02 -17.15 -8.66
C GLU A 112 -9.10 -15.63 -8.87
N LYS A 113 -9.87 -14.93 -8.04
CA LYS A 113 -9.84 -13.47 -7.96
C LYS A 113 -8.63 -13.05 -7.12
N LEU A 114 -7.59 -12.52 -7.77
CA LEU A 114 -6.31 -12.19 -7.13
C LEU A 114 -6.42 -11.13 -6.03
N ASN A 115 -7.43 -10.23 -6.14
CA ASN A 115 -7.71 -9.20 -5.14
C ASN A 115 -8.68 -9.65 -4.04
N SER A 116 -9.13 -10.91 -4.01
CA SER A 116 -9.98 -11.38 -2.92
C SER A 116 -9.17 -11.53 -1.62
N LEU A 117 -9.82 -11.27 -0.47
CA LEU A 117 -9.21 -11.46 0.85
C LEU A 117 -8.59 -12.86 1.00
N GLY A 118 -9.29 -13.90 0.53
CA GLY A 118 -8.80 -15.28 0.58
C GLY A 118 -7.53 -15.50 -0.26
N SER A 119 -7.48 -14.93 -1.49
CA SER A 119 -6.31 -15.04 -2.36
C SER A 119 -5.11 -14.29 -1.80
N VAL A 120 -5.31 -13.09 -1.25
CA VAL A 120 -4.26 -12.28 -0.63
C VAL A 120 -3.76 -12.95 0.65
N SER A 121 -4.65 -13.43 1.53
CA SER A 121 -4.28 -14.16 2.75
C SER A 121 -3.45 -15.40 2.44
N LYS A 122 -3.86 -16.19 1.44
CA LYS A 122 -3.08 -17.34 0.96
C LYS A 122 -1.70 -16.94 0.45
N PHE A 123 -1.63 -15.84 -0.30
CA PHE A 123 -0.38 -15.33 -0.85
C PHE A 123 0.58 -14.83 0.24
N LEU A 124 0.06 -14.28 1.33
CA LEU A 124 0.81 -13.79 2.49
C LEU A 124 0.98 -14.83 3.61
N LYS A 125 0.53 -16.09 3.43
CA LYS A 125 0.49 -17.12 4.45
C LYS A 125 1.82 -17.31 5.21
N LYS A 126 2.96 -17.12 4.56
CA LYS A 126 4.29 -17.18 5.19
C LYS A 126 4.41 -16.25 6.42
N PHE A 127 3.66 -15.16 6.45
CA PHE A 127 3.72 -14.12 7.47
C PHE A 127 2.49 -14.08 8.37
N GLN A 128 1.66 -15.12 8.37
CA GLN A 128 0.36 -15.15 9.06
C GLN A 128 0.40 -14.75 10.54
N ASN A 129 1.54 -14.91 11.21
CA ASN A 129 1.71 -14.53 12.62
C ASN A 129 2.11 -13.05 12.80
N ASN A 130 2.40 -12.36 11.71
CA ASN A 130 2.90 -10.98 11.71
C ASN A 130 1.95 -10.02 11.01
N ILE A 131 0.87 -10.54 10.39
CA ILE A 131 -0.02 -9.73 9.56
C ILE A 131 -1.46 -9.80 10.03
N GLU A 132 -2.15 -8.69 9.85
CA GLU A 132 -3.61 -8.60 9.93
C GLU A 132 -4.13 -7.99 8.62
N LEU A 133 -5.19 -8.56 8.05
CA LEU A 133 -5.88 -8.02 6.89
C LEU A 133 -7.31 -7.66 7.29
N LYS A 134 -7.66 -6.38 7.19
CA LYS A 134 -9.00 -5.85 7.45
C LYS A 134 -9.72 -5.54 6.15
N LYS A 135 -10.79 -6.28 5.90
CA LYS A 135 -11.68 -6.04 4.76
C LYS A 135 -12.69 -4.95 5.11
N GLY A 136 -12.80 -3.95 4.26
CA GLY A 136 -13.79 -2.88 4.36
C GLY A 136 -13.23 -1.52 3.95
N ASN A 137 -14.11 -0.52 3.97
CA ASN A 137 -13.77 0.84 3.63
C ASN A 137 -12.84 1.47 4.69
N SER A 138 -11.72 2.02 4.26
CA SER A 138 -10.74 2.71 5.12
C SER A 138 -11.38 3.82 5.95
N LEU A 139 -12.37 4.53 5.40
CA LEU A 139 -13.11 5.58 6.09
C LEU A 139 -13.83 5.09 7.36
N ASN A 140 -14.21 3.81 7.41
CA ASN A 140 -14.87 3.17 8.56
C ASN A 140 -13.88 2.48 9.52
N ILE A 141 -12.71 2.09 9.02
CA ILE A 141 -11.71 1.31 9.77
C ILE A 141 -10.70 2.22 10.46
N LEU A 142 -10.17 3.23 9.77
CA LEU A 142 -9.14 4.13 10.29
C LEU A 142 -9.53 4.82 11.60
N PRO A 143 -10.78 5.35 11.75
CA PRO A 143 -11.19 5.99 13.02
C PRO A 143 -11.15 5.08 14.25
N LYS A 144 -11.15 3.75 14.03
CA LYS A 144 -11.14 2.72 15.08
C LYS A 144 -9.78 2.04 15.24
N THR A 145 -8.78 2.48 14.47
CA THR A 145 -7.44 1.90 14.46
C THR A 145 -6.50 2.78 15.30
N ASP A 146 -5.73 2.19 16.18
CA ASP A 146 -4.68 2.93 16.91
C ASP A 146 -3.51 3.19 15.95
N LEU A 147 -3.50 4.41 15.38
CA LEU A 147 -2.48 4.83 14.42
C LEU A 147 -1.14 5.20 15.07
N LYS A 148 -1.08 5.37 16.41
CA LYS A 148 0.15 5.72 17.14
C LYS A 148 1.19 4.60 17.15
N ILE A 149 0.76 3.36 16.93
CA ILE A 149 1.68 2.21 16.93
C ILE A 149 2.56 2.15 15.66
N PHE A 150 2.10 2.73 14.53
CA PHE A 150 2.77 2.59 13.25
C PHE A 150 3.99 3.49 13.10
N ASP A 151 5.03 2.93 12.49
CA ASP A 151 6.27 3.63 12.13
C ASP A 151 6.25 4.13 10.69
N MET A 152 5.46 3.46 9.85
CA MET A 152 5.25 3.83 8.45
C MET A 152 3.83 3.48 8.02
N ILE A 153 3.21 4.39 7.27
CA ILE A 153 1.88 4.20 6.68
C ILE A 153 1.99 4.43 5.18
N PHE A 154 1.46 3.50 4.38
CA PHE A 154 1.38 3.63 2.93
C PHE A 154 -0.09 3.83 2.52
N VAL A 155 -0.38 4.92 1.83
CA VAL A 155 -1.71 5.29 1.33
C VAL A 155 -1.70 5.10 -0.18
N ASP A 156 -2.33 4.03 -0.64
CA ASP A 156 -2.43 3.60 -2.07
C ASP A 156 -3.83 3.02 -2.36
N GLY A 157 -4.85 3.52 -1.65
CA GLY A 157 -6.22 2.97 -1.74
C GLY A 157 -7.14 3.81 -2.60
N GLY A 158 -7.45 5.01 -2.15
CA GLY A 158 -8.36 5.93 -2.82
C GLY A 158 -7.66 6.82 -3.85
N HIS A 159 -8.38 7.17 -4.92
CA HIS A 159 -7.90 8.09 -5.97
C HIS A 159 -8.77 9.35 -6.07
N SER A 160 -9.85 9.46 -5.28
CA SER A 160 -10.64 10.68 -5.18
C SER A 160 -10.07 11.64 -4.13
N TYR A 161 -10.33 12.93 -4.31
CA TYR A 161 -9.96 13.95 -3.34
C TYR A 161 -10.56 13.66 -1.95
N GLU A 162 -11.84 13.29 -1.91
CA GLU A 162 -12.60 13.07 -0.69
C GLU A 162 -12.01 11.92 0.14
N THR A 163 -11.68 10.79 -0.52
CA THR A 163 -11.10 9.64 0.17
C THR A 163 -9.73 9.97 0.73
N VAL A 164 -8.83 10.47 -0.10
CA VAL A 164 -7.45 10.76 0.32
C VAL A 164 -7.40 11.86 1.39
N LYS A 165 -8.22 12.91 1.24
CA LYS A 165 -8.29 13.99 2.24
C LYS A 165 -8.76 13.48 3.59
N PHE A 166 -9.82 12.66 3.61
CA PHE A 166 -10.34 12.07 4.85
C PHE A 166 -9.31 11.14 5.51
N GLU A 167 -8.65 10.28 4.74
CA GLU A 167 -7.61 9.37 5.26
C GLU A 167 -6.46 10.16 5.88
N LEU A 168 -5.95 11.18 5.18
CA LEU A 168 -4.85 12.01 5.67
C LEU A 168 -5.23 12.84 6.90
N ASP A 169 -6.46 13.36 6.98
CA ASP A 169 -6.94 14.11 8.14
C ASP A 169 -6.94 13.27 9.41
N ILE A 170 -7.30 11.98 9.31
CA ILE A 170 -7.26 11.06 10.45
C ILE A 170 -5.81 10.66 10.77
N ILE A 171 -5.06 10.27 9.75
CA ILE A 171 -3.68 9.78 9.90
C ILE A 171 -2.81 10.86 10.54
N LEU A 172 -2.72 12.05 9.94
CA LEU A 172 -1.79 13.10 10.37
C LEU A 172 -2.11 13.64 11.77
N LYS A 173 -3.38 13.63 12.18
CA LYS A 173 -3.77 13.99 13.57
C LYS A 173 -3.37 12.93 14.60
N SER A 174 -3.27 11.66 14.18
CA SER A 174 -3.19 10.53 15.11
C SER A 174 -1.82 9.86 15.18
N ILE A 175 -0.96 9.99 14.17
CA ILE A 175 0.36 9.34 14.15
C ILE A 175 1.33 9.92 15.17
N LYS A 176 2.34 9.14 15.54
CA LYS A 176 3.50 9.59 16.34
C LYS A 176 4.49 10.41 15.48
N ASP A 177 5.36 11.17 16.14
CA ASP A 177 6.23 12.16 15.46
C ASP A 177 7.20 11.55 14.45
N ASN A 178 7.72 10.35 14.69
CA ASN A 178 8.66 9.67 13.79
C ASN A 178 7.99 8.74 12.75
N CYS A 179 6.67 8.78 12.61
CA CYS A 179 5.96 8.02 11.60
C CYS A 179 6.14 8.67 10.22
N LEU A 180 6.52 7.86 9.23
CA LEU A 180 6.56 8.26 7.83
C LEU A 180 5.25 7.86 7.14
N VAL A 181 4.53 8.83 6.58
CA VAL A 181 3.38 8.60 5.71
C VAL A 181 3.83 8.74 4.27
N VAL A 182 3.60 7.72 3.46
CA VAL A 182 3.90 7.72 2.02
C VAL A 182 2.60 7.57 1.26
N CYS A 183 2.28 8.55 0.40
CA CYS A 183 1.12 8.50 -0.48
C CYS A 183 1.58 8.21 -1.91
N ASP A 184 0.91 7.26 -2.58
CA ASP A 184 1.15 6.99 -4.00
C ASP A 184 0.43 8.00 -4.91
N ASP A 185 0.72 7.94 -6.18
CA ASP A 185 0.05 8.67 -7.27
C ASP A 185 0.02 10.21 -7.14
N TYR A 186 0.94 10.82 -6.38
CA TYR A 186 0.99 12.27 -6.18
C TYR A 186 1.04 13.08 -7.48
N SER A 187 1.75 12.59 -8.48
CA SER A 187 1.88 13.28 -9.79
C SER A 187 1.15 12.56 -10.92
N HIS A 188 0.22 11.64 -10.59
CA HIS A 188 -0.52 10.90 -11.61
C HIS A 188 -1.56 11.81 -12.28
N GLN A 189 -1.50 11.92 -13.62
CA GLN A 189 -2.32 12.87 -14.39
C GLN A 189 -3.83 12.61 -14.26
N GLU A 190 -4.24 11.34 -14.08
CA GLU A 190 -5.65 10.96 -13.93
C GLU A 190 -6.15 11.04 -12.48
N ALA A 191 -5.25 11.24 -11.51
CA ALA A 191 -5.57 11.31 -10.08
C ALA A 191 -5.31 12.72 -9.50
N THR A 192 -5.77 13.76 -10.16
CA THR A 192 -5.57 15.17 -9.75
C THR A 192 -6.13 15.46 -8.36
N GLY A 193 -7.16 14.75 -7.93
CA GLY A 193 -7.74 14.83 -6.58
C GLY A 193 -6.76 14.42 -5.49
N VAL A 194 -5.93 13.39 -5.75
CA VAL A 194 -4.89 12.91 -4.82
C VAL A 194 -3.89 14.02 -4.50
N LYS A 195 -3.33 14.64 -5.55
CA LYS A 195 -2.36 15.74 -5.36
C LYS A 195 -2.96 16.88 -4.54
N LYS A 196 -4.18 17.32 -4.87
CA LYS A 196 -4.86 18.41 -4.16
C LYS A 196 -5.06 18.08 -2.68
N ALA A 197 -5.54 16.87 -2.37
CA ALA A 197 -5.76 16.42 -1.00
C ALA A 197 -4.46 16.41 -0.18
N ILE A 198 -3.36 15.93 -0.79
CA ILE A 198 -2.05 15.89 -0.14
C ILE A 198 -1.53 17.32 0.12
N ASP A 199 -1.53 18.19 -0.88
CA ASP A 199 -1.02 19.57 -0.75
C ASP A 199 -1.76 20.34 0.35
N GLU A 200 -3.09 20.25 0.41
CA GLU A 200 -3.89 20.86 1.47
C GLU A 200 -3.58 20.26 2.85
N SER A 201 -3.50 18.93 2.95
CA SER A 201 -3.21 18.25 4.23
C SER A 201 -1.82 18.58 4.77
N VAL A 202 -0.81 18.77 3.90
CA VAL A 202 0.54 19.22 4.27
C VAL A 202 0.50 20.60 4.90
N ILE A 203 -0.24 21.54 4.30
CA ILE A 203 -0.37 22.93 4.80
C ILE A 203 -1.12 22.94 6.13
N GLU A 204 -2.29 22.32 6.21
CA GLU A 204 -3.15 22.33 7.37
C GLU A 204 -2.49 21.68 8.62
N ASN A 205 -1.70 20.65 8.43
CA ASN A 205 -1.02 19.96 9.52
C ASN A 205 0.44 20.39 9.71
N SER A 206 0.92 21.37 8.93
CA SER A 206 2.30 21.87 8.98
C SER A 206 3.35 20.74 8.88
N CYS A 207 3.12 19.75 8.03
CA CYS A 207 4.00 18.59 7.89
C CYS A 207 5.33 18.94 7.19
N ASN A 208 6.37 18.15 7.49
CA ASN A 208 7.49 18.00 6.57
C ASN A 208 6.99 17.26 5.33
N PHE A 209 7.44 17.69 4.16
CA PHE A 209 6.98 17.17 2.89
C PHE A 209 8.11 17.03 1.88
N ASN A 210 8.14 15.88 1.20
CA ASN A 210 9.08 15.60 0.12
C ASN A 210 8.42 14.68 -0.91
N VAL A 211 8.78 14.84 -2.19
CA VAL A 211 8.32 13.97 -3.28
C VAL A 211 9.46 13.14 -3.83
N VAL A 212 9.29 11.82 -3.81
CA VAL A 212 10.27 10.85 -4.31
C VAL A 212 9.84 10.29 -5.65
N ALA A 213 10.76 10.30 -6.61
CA ALA A 213 10.57 9.77 -7.97
C ALA A 213 9.36 10.36 -8.71
N ASN A 214 8.96 11.60 -8.39
CA ASN A 214 7.78 12.27 -8.94
C ASN A 214 6.49 11.45 -8.81
N ARG A 215 6.40 10.59 -7.77
CA ARG A 215 5.27 9.69 -7.53
C ARG A 215 4.86 9.61 -6.07
N PHE A 216 5.81 9.40 -5.18
CA PHE A 216 5.55 9.20 -3.77
C PHE A 216 5.65 10.51 -3.00
N ALA A 217 4.55 10.96 -2.41
CA ALA A 217 4.56 12.05 -1.44
C ALA A 217 4.87 11.48 -0.05
N CYS A 218 5.96 11.93 0.54
CA CYS A 218 6.42 11.52 1.86
C CYS A 218 6.14 12.65 2.87
N LEU A 219 5.36 12.33 3.91
CA LEU A 219 4.93 13.27 4.93
C LEU A 219 5.35 12.79 6.32
N SER A 220 5.72 13.71 7.21
CA SER A 220 5.93 13.44 8.65
C SER A 220 5.55 14.67 9.47
N LYS A 221 5.26 14.48 10.75
CA LYS A 221 5.10 15.61 11.68
C LYS A 221 6.40 16.41 11.77
N LYS A 222 6.28 17.72 12.01
CA LYS A 222 7.43 18.58 12.30
C LYS A 222 7.89 18.39 13.73
#